data_f9b833a09b618e4a34121ef87c5783e4
#
_entry.id   f9b833a09b618e4a34121ef87c5783e4
#
_cell.length_a   1.000
_cell.length_b   1.000
_cell.length_c   1.000
_cell.angle_alpha   90.00
_cell.angle_beta   90.00
_cell.angle_gamma   90.00
#
_symmetry.space_group_name_H-M   'P 1'
#
loop_
_entity.id
_entity.type
_entity.pdbx_description
1 polymer ?
#
loop_
_entity_poly.entity_id
_entity_poly.type
_entity_poly.pdbx_seq_one_letter_code
_entity_poly.pdbx_strand_id
1 'polypeptide(L)'
;YIETLGNPNSDVVDVESVAKIAHKHKIPLVVDNTFATPYLVRPIEYGADIVVHSATKFIGGHGTSIGGVIVDGGKFDWKASGKFPQLTEPNPSYHGVSFSEAAGPAAFVTYIRAVLLRDTGATLSPFHAFIFLQGLETLSLRVERHVSNALKIVEYLNNHPQVEAVHHPSLPSEPSHELYKKYLPNGGGSIFTFEIKGDEKTAQNFIDHLSIFSLLANVADVKSLVIHPATTTHSQCTEEELLDQGIKPNTIRLSIGIEKAEDLIAALDAAFEAVK
;
A
#
# COMPACT_ATOMS: atom_id res chain seq x y z
N TYR A 1 -6.45 -8.97 -9.06
CA TYR A 1 -6.14 -8.11 -7.91
C TYR A 1 -4.65 -7.78 -7.94
N ILE A 2 -4.30 -6.49 -7.83
CA ILE A 2 -2.92 -6.00 -7.76
C ILE A 2 -2.82 -4.87 -6.74
N GLU A 3 -1.59 -4.53 -6.32
CA GLU A 3 -1.26 -3.32 -5.57
C GLU A 3 -0.69 -2.25 -6.50
N THR A 4 -0.93 -0.98 -6.22
CA THR A 4 -0.31 0.14 -6.97
C THR A 4 1.18 0.23 -6.68
N LEU A 5 1.53 0.12 -5.40
CA LEU A 5 2.88 0.07 -4.87
C LEU A 5 3.01 -1.22 -4.06
N GLY A 6 3.93 -2.08 -4.44
CA GLY A 6 4.16 -3.37 -3.80
C GLY A 6 4.76 -3.26 -2.40
N ASN A 7 4.50 -4.23 -1.56
CA ASN A 7 5.09 -4.37 -0.24
C ASN A 7 6.03 -5.60 -0.23
N PRO A 8 7.32 -5.46 0.10
CA PRO A 8 7.91 -4.34 0.86
C PRO A 8 8.64 -3.26 0.03
N ASN A 9 8.95 -3.49 -1.25
CA ASN A 9 9.92 -2.70 -2.02
C ASN A 9 9.33 -1.49 -2.75
N SER A 10 8.00 -1.27 -2.67
CA SER A 10 7.30 -0.19 -3.38
C SER A 10 7.44 -0.22 -4.91
N ASP A 11 7.54 -1.40 -5.48
CA ASP A 11 7.52 -1.59 -6.93
C ASP A 11 6.22 -1.05 -7.53
N VAL A 12 6.34 -0.27 -8.60
CA VAL A 12 5.18 0.31 -9.28
C VAL A 12 4.67 -0.64 -10.35
N VAL A 13 3.38 -0.98 -10.29
CA VAL A 13 2.73 -1.86 -11.25
C VAL A 13 2.15 -1.06 -12.42
N ASP A 14 2.27 -1.56 -13.66
CA ASP A 14 1.62 -0.97 -14.83
C ASP A 14 0.12 -1.29 -14.85
N VAL A 15 -0.65 -0.49 -14.12
CA VAL A 15 -2.10 -0.63 -13.95
C VAL A 15 -2.82 -0.68 -15.30
N GLU A 16 -2.42 0.18 -16.24
CA GLU A 16 -3.08 0.28 -17.57
C GLU A 16 -2.88 -0.99 -18.40
N SER A 17 -1.68 -1.57 -18.38
CA SER A 17 -1.39 -2.81 -19.09
C SER A 17 -2.13 -4.00 -18.48
N VAL A 18 -2.18 -4.08 -17.15
CA VAL A 18 -2.93 -5.14 -16.46
C VAL A 18 -4.43 -4.99 -16.68
N ALA A 19 -4.97 -3.76 -16.68
CA ALA A 19 -6.37 -3.50 -16.99
C ALA A 19 -6.75 -4.00 -18.40
N LYS A 20 -5.93 -3.72 -19.41
CA LYS A 20 -6.13 -4.21 -20.79
C LYS A 20 -6.19 -5.75 -20.85
N ILE A 21 -5.32 -6.43 -20.08
CA ILE A 21 -5.32 -7.90 -20.00
C ILE A 21 -6.59 -8.40 -19.31
N ALA A 22 -6.94 -7.84 -18.15
CA ALA A 22 -8.15 -8.21 -17.40
C ALA A 22 -9.42 -8.05 -18.27
N HIS A 23 -9.58 -6.91 -18.91
CA HIS A 23 -10.74 -6.62 -19.76
C HIS A 23 -10.80 -7.52 -21.01
N LYS A 24 -9.65 -7.88 -21.62
CA LYS A 24 -9.59 -8.88 -22.69
C LYS A 24 -10.19 -10.22 -22.24
N HIS A 25 -9.98 -10.56 -20.97
CA HIS A 25 -10.55 -11.77 -20.39
C HIS A 25 -11.93 -11.56 -19.73
N LYS A 26 -12.55 -10.39 -19.91
CA LYS A 26 -13.85 -10.04 -19.32
C LYS A 26 -13.91 -10.20 -17.80
N ILE A 27 -12.85 -9.81 -17.12
CA ILE A 27 -12.79 -9.76 -15.65
C ILE A 27 -12.45 -8.34 -15.20
N PRO A 28 -12.97 -7.87 -14.05
CA PRO A 28 -12.63 -6.56 -13.53
C PRO A 28 -11.20 -6.56 -12.96
N LEU A 29 -10.54 -5.40 -13.02
CA LEU A 29 -9.32 -5.15 -12.30
C LEU A 29 -9.62 -4.49 -10.96
N VAL A 30 -9.21 -5.12 -9.86
CA VAL A 30 -9.24 -4.56 -8.51
C VAL A 30 -7.84 -4.13 -8.13
N VAL A 31 -7.67 -2.88 -7.70
CA VAL A 31 -6.38 -2.32 -7.31
C VAL A 31 -6.41 -1.90 -5.85
N ASP A 32 -5.51 -2.47 -5.05
CA ASP A 32 -5.22 -1.97 -3.71
C ASP A 32 -4.32 -0.72 -3.82
N ASN A 33 -4.88 0.41 -3.47
CA ASN A 33 -4.19 1.69 -3.55
C ASN A 33 -3.83 2.24 -2.17
N THR A 34 -3.65 1.36 -1.21
CA THR A 34 -3.36 1.73 0.18
C THR A 34 -2.09 2.54 0.32
N PHE A 35 -0.99 2.15 -0.35
CA PHE A 35 0.31 2.81 -0.20
C PHE A 35 0.41 4.13 -0.96
N ALA A 36 -0.24 4.21 -2.12
CA ALA A 36 -0.22 5.45 -2.90
C ALA A 36 -1.29 6.45 -2.45
N THR A 37 -2.41 6.00 -1.91
CA THR A 37 -3.56 6.83 -1.58
C THR A 37 -4.18 7.52 -2.82
N PRO A 38 -5.39 8.06 -2.77
CA PRO A 38 -5.95 8.81 -3.89
C PRO A 38 -5.24 10.16 -4.15
N TYR A 39 -4.33 10.56 -3.25
CA TYR A 39 -3.51 11.76 -3.43
C TYR A 39 -2.37 11.57 -4.43
N LEU A 40 -1.67 10.43 -4.38
CA LEU A 40 -0.55 10.17 -5.31
C LEU A 40 -1.03 9.64 -6.64
N VAL A 41 -2.02 8.72 -6.65
CA VAL A 41 -2.59 8.17 -7.89
C VAL A 41 -4.03 7.73 -7.70
N ARG A 42 -4.81 7.82 -8.77
CA ARG A 42 -6.19 7.33 -8.85
C ARG A 42 -6.29 6.24 -9.92
N PRO A 43 -6.17 4.95 -9.55
CA PRO A 43 -6.08 3.84 -10.52
C PRO A 43 -7.27 3.72 -11.48
N ILE A 44 -8.46 4.21 -11.10
CA ILE A 44 -9.66 4.25 -11.98
C ILE A 44 -9.39 5.08 -13.25
N GLU A 45 -8.54 6.09 -13.17
CA GLU A 45 -8.16 6.92 -14.34
C GLU A 45 -7.28 6.14 -15.33
N TYR A 46 -6.69 5.03 -14.89
CA TYR A 46 -5.82 4.15 -15.66
C TYR A 46 -6.44 2.78 -15.97
N GLY A 47 -7.76 2.64 -15.80
CA GLY A 47 -8.51 1.46 -16.20
C GLY A 47 -8.82 0.46 -15.10
N ALA A 48 -8.47 0.73 -13.83
CA ALA A 48 -9.00 -0.07 -12.73
C ALA A 48 -10.52 0.09 -12.63
N ASP A 49 -11.21 -1.01 -12.36
CA ASP A 49 -12.66 -1.00 -12.19
C ASP A 49 -13.06 -0.73 -10.76
N ILE A 50 -12.29 -1.30 -9.82
CA ILE A 50 -12.51 -1.21 -8.39
C ILE A 50 -11.19 -0.86 -7.72
N VAL A 51 -11.24 0.06 -6.76
CA VAL A 51 -10.09 0.43 -5.93
C VAL A 51 -10.42 0.17 -4.48
N VAL A 52 -9.49 -0.45 -3.77
CA VAL A 52 -9.60 -0.66 -2.33
C VAL A 52 -8.50 0.08 -1.58
N HIS A 53 -8.81 0.46 -0.36
CA HIS A 53 -7.85 1.05 0.56
C HIS A 53 -8.02 0.43 1.95
N SER A 54 -6.93 0.01 2.56
CA SER A 54 -6.91 -0.14 4.01
C SER A 54 -6.97 1.25 4.65
N ALA A 55 -8.14 1.65 5.14
CA ALA A 55 -8.30 2.93 5.83
C ALA A 55 -7.50 2.98 7.15
N THR A 56 -7.13 1.81 7.69
CA THR A 56 -6.22 1.63 8.82
C THR A 56 -4.90 2.37 8.63
N LYS A 57 -4.41 2.47 7.37
CA LYS A 57 -3.11 3.01 7.00
C LYS A 57 -3.16 4.55 6.86
N PHE A 58 -2.75 5.10 5.74
CA PHE A 58 -2.68 6.56 5.53
C PHE A 58 -3.99 7.31 5.77
N ILE A 59 -5.16 6.70 5.51
CA ILE A 59 -6.45 7.39 5.70
C ILE A 59 -6.63 7.73 7.18
N GLY A 60 -6.54 6.75 8.08
CA GLY A 60 -6.55 6.99 9.53
C GLY A 60 -5.25 7.63 10.02
N GLY A 61 -4.12 7.19 9.52
CA GLY A 61 -2.79 7.76 9.71
C GLY A 61 -2.13 7.50 11.06
N HIS A 62 -2.80 6.84 12.01
CA HIS A 62 -2.29 6.67 13.38
C HIS A 62 -2.34 5.21 13.88
N GLY A 63 -2.75 4.26 13.05
CA GLY A 63 -2.86 2.84 13.45
C GLY A 63 -3.88 2.56 14.57
N THR A 64 -4.75 3.51 14.90
CA THR A 64 -5.68 3.44 16.05
C THR A 64 -7.03 2.82 15.71
N SER A 65 -7.35 2.67 14.44
CA SER A 65 -8.62 2.14 13.96
C SER A 65 -8.43 1.24 12.77
N ILE A 66 -9.16 0.13 12.72
CA ILE A 66 -9.15 -0.82 11.61
C ILE A 66 -10.38 -0.57 10.75
N GLY A 67 -10.16 -0.47 9.42
CA GLY A 67 -11.24 -0.31 8.47
C GLY A 67 -10.74 -0.30 7.03
N GLY A 68 -11.67 -0.32 6.10
CA GLY A 68 -11.39 -0.31 4.67
C GLY A 68 -12.39 0.55 3.90
N VAL A 69 -12.00 0.89 2.68
CA VAL A 69 -12.84 1.61 1.71
C VAL A 69 -12.79 0.87 0.39
N ILE A 70 -13.95 0.69 -0.23
CA ILE A 70 -14.11 0.16 -1.59
C ILE A 70 -14.69 1.27 -2.46
N VAL A 71 -14.01 1.57 -3.56
CA VAL A 71 -14.46 2.54 -4.57
C VAL A 71 -14.72 1.79 -5.86
N ASP A 72 -15.96 1.79 -6.29
CA ASP A 72 -16.39 1.21 -7.57
C ASP A 72 -16.43 2.30 -8.64
N GLY A 73 -15.71 2.08 -9.75
CA GLY A 73 -15.72 2.98 -10.91
C GLY A 73 -17.04 2.98 -11.67
N GLY A 74 -17.91 2.00 -11.44
CA GLY A 74 -19.23 1.86 -12.05
C GLY A 74 -19.22 1.65 -13.56
N LYS A 75 -18.07 1.25 -14.14
CA LYS A 75 -17.90 1.14 -15.60
C LYS A 75 -17.84 -0.29 -16.11
N PHE A 76 -17.59 -1.27 -15.24
CA PHE A 76 -17.46 -2.66 -15.65
C PHE A 76 -18.83 -3.24 -16.05
N ASP A 77 -18.89 -3.83 -17.24
CA ASP A 77 -20.12 -4.47 -17.74
C ASP A 77 -20.25 -5.91 -17.22
N TRP A 78 -20.91 -6.05 -16.09
CA TRP A 78 -21.15 -7.33 -15.43
C TRP A 78 -21.92 -8.31 -16.30
N LYS A 79 -22.90 -7.82 -17.11
CA LYS A 79 -23.70 -8.66 -18.01
C LYS A 79 -22.88 -9.17 -19.18
N ALA A 80 -22.15 -8.30 -19.88
CA ALA A 80 -21.32 -8.67 -21.02
C ALA A 80 -20.16 -9.60 -20.60
N SER A 81 -19.71 -9.54 -19.35
CA SER A 81 -18.74 -10.47 -18.78
C SER A 81 -19.26 -11.91 -18.78
N GLY A 82 -20.48 -12.14 -18.32
CA GLY A 82 -21.10 -13.46 -18.16
C GLY A 82 -20.47 -14.35 -17.06
N LYS A 83 -19.61 -13.79 -16.21
CA LYS A 83 -18.84 -14.53 -15.19
C LYS A 83 -19.33 -14.31 -13.76
N PHE A 84 -20.27 -13.40 -13.57
CA PHE A 84 -20.70 -12.95 -12.24
C PHE A 84 -22.23 -13.12 -12.06
N PRO A 85 -22.72 -14.38 -12.03
CA PRO A 85 -24.17 -14.66 -11.94
C PRO A 85 -24.80 -14.05 -10.68
N GLN A 86 -24.03 -13.96 -9.58
CA GLN A 86 -24.50 -13.34 -8.33
C GLN A 86 -24.91 -11.86 -8.47
N LEU A 87 -24.43 -11.18 -9.51
CA LEU A 87 -24.79 -9.79 -9.81
C LEU A 87 -25.84 -9.67 -10.92
N THR A 88 -25.86 -10.64 -11.84
CA THR A 88 -26.61 -10.53 -13.11
C THR A 88 -27.86 -11.38 -13.18
N GLU A 89 -27.95 -12.45 -12.38
CA GLU A 89 -29.11 -13.32 -12.31
C GLU A 89 -30.09 -12.90 -11.21
N PRO A 90 -31.38 -13.32 -11.32
CA PRO A 90 -32.38 -13.10 -10.27
C PRO A 90 -31.94 -13.71 -8.92
N ASN A 91 -31.88 -12.92 -7.87
CA ASN A 91 -31.50 -13.38 -6.55
C ASN A 91 -32.73 -13.80 -5.72
N PRO A 92 -32.87 -15.08 -5.33
CA PRO A 92 -34.04 -15.56 -4.59
C PRO A 92 -34.24 -14.86 -3.24
N SER A 93 -33.17 -14.50 -2.55
CA SER A 93 -33.21 -13.81 -1.26
C SER A 93 -33.68 -12.35 -1.36
N TYR A 94 -33.72 -11.82 -2.59
CA TYR A 94 -34.17 -10.47 -2.90
C TYR A 94 -35.33 -10.50 -3.90
N HIS A 95 -36.27 -11.45 -3.72
CA HIS A 95 -37.51 -11.56 -4.51
C HIS A 95 -37.29 -11.64 -6.02
N GLY A 96 -36.18 -12.24 -6.46
CA GLY A 96 -35.86 -12.38 -7.87
C GLY A 96 -35.25 -11.12 -8.52
N VAL A 97 -34.79 -10.15 -7.74
CA VAL A 97 -34.11 -8.96 -8.26
C VAL A 97 -32.70 -9.32 -8.77
N SER A 98 -32.34 -8.85 -9.96
CA SER A 98 -30.97 -8.81 -10.46
C SER A 98 -30.32 -7.50 -10.03
N PHE A 99 -29.17 -7.58 -9.36
CA PHE A 99 -28.47 -6.38 -8.86
C PHE A 99 -27.99 -5.47 -10.01
N SER A 100 -27.54 -6.05 -11.12
CA SER A 100 -27.12 -5.28 -12.29
C SER A 100 -28.28 -4.53 -12.97
N GLU A 101 -29.51 -5.03 -12.87
CA GLU A 101 -30.70 -4.36 -13.39
C GLU A 101 -31.22 -3.30 -12.44
N ALA A 102 -31.26 -3.62 -11.16
CA ALA A 102 -31.83 -2.73 -10.14
C ALA A 102 -30.93 -1.55 -9.78
N ALA A 103 -29.59 -1.76 -9.74
CA ALA A 103 -28.62 -0.77 -9.28
C ALA A 103 -27.69 -0.25 -10.39
N GLY A 104 -27.72 -0.84 -11.61
CA GLY A 104 -26.91 -0.39 -12.74
C GLY A 104 -25.41 -0.28 -12.38
N PRO A 105 -24.79 0.90 -12.54
CA PRO A 105 -23.38 1.12 -12.23
C PRO A 105 -22.98 0.82 -10.77
N ALA A 106 -23.92 0.86 -9.83
CA ALA A 106 -23.69 0.57 -8.43
C ALA A 106 -23.96 -0.89 -8.04
N ALA A 107 -24.12 -1.81 -9.00
CA ALA A 107 -24.49 -3.20 -8.75
C ALA A 107 -23.54 -3.90 -7.76
N PHE A 108 -22.23 -3.73 -7.93
CA PHE A 108 -21.22 -4.36 -7.10
C PHE A 108 -21.27 -3.89 -5.65
N VAL A 109 -21.24 -2.58 -5.42
CA VAL A 109 -21.29 -2.04 -4.04
C VAL A 109 -22.66 -2.25 -3.40
N THR A 110 -23.74 -2.28 -4.19
CA THR A 110 -25.08 -2.62 -3.67
C THR A 110 -25.14 -4.07 -3.22
N TYR A 111 -24.59 -5.01 -3.98
CA TYR A 111 -24.50 -6.41 -3.60
C TYR A 111 -23.68 -6.58 -2.30
N ILE A 112 -22.53 -5.93 -2.20
CA ILE A 112 -21.72 -5.96 -0.98
C ILE A 112 -22.53 -5.50 0.23
N ARG A 113 -23.25 -4.39 0.13
CA ARG A 113 -24.05 -3.84 1.24
C ARG A 113 -25.28 -4.69 1.56
N ALA A 114 -25.99 -5.12 0.53
CA ALA A 114 -27.24 -5.83 0.70
C ALA A 114 -27.04 -7.29 1.15
N VAL A 115 -25.99 -7.94 0.67
CA VAL A 115 -25.72 -9.38 0.94
C VAL A 115 -24.58 -9.53 1.92
N LEU A 116 -23.36 -9.19 1.54
CA LEU A 116 -22.18 -9.52 2.35
C LEU A 116 -22.17 -8.80 3.70
N LEU A 117 -22.37 -7.49 3.70
CA LEU A 117 -22.41 -6.71 4.94
C LEU A 117 -23.56 -7.15 5.86
N ARG A 118 -24.74 -7.35 5.30
CA ARG A 118 -25.93 -7.78 6.03
C ARG A 118 -25.73 -9.16 6.66
N ASP A 119 -25.22 -10.12 5.87
CA ASP A 119 -25.16 -11.52 6.31
C ASP A 119 -23.98 -11.78 7.25
N THR A 120 -22.85 -11.10 7.08
CA THR A 120 -21.68 -11.21 7.96
C THR A 120 -21.76 -10.29 9.17
N GLY A 121 -22.53 -9.19 9.10
CA GLY A 121 -22.58 -8.17 10.15
C GLY A 121 -21.29 -7.35 10.31
N ALA A 122 -20.35 -7.44 9.37
CA ALA A 122 -19.05 -6.78 9.44
C ALA A 122 -19.14 -5.27 9.14
N THR A 123 -19.94 -4.55 9.93
CA THR A 123 -20.13 -3.11 9.78
C THR A 123 -19.05 -2.31 10.50
N LEU A 124 -18.66 -1.17 9.92
CA LEU A 124 -17.73 -0.25 10.54
C LEU A 124 -18.35 0.44 11.75
N SER A 125 -17.61 0.51 12.87
CA SER A 125 -18.04 1.31 14.03
C SER A 125 -18.19 2.79 13.64
N PRO A 126 -19.27 3.48 14.09
CA PRO A 126 -19.42 4.92 13.86
C PRO A 126 -18.23 5.74 14.39
N PHE A 127 -17.63 5.32 15.49
CA PHE A 127 -16.43 5.97 16.03
C PHE A 127 -15.20 5.81 15.12
N HIS A 128 -14.99 4.62 14.53
CA HIS A 128 -13.93 4.43 13.54
C HIS A 128 -14.20 5.24 12.27
N ALA A 129 -15.46 5.30 11.81
CA ALA A 129 -15.84 6.14 10.68
C ALA A 129 -15.52 7.62 10.93
N PHE A 130 -15.79 8.12 12.14
CA PHE A 130 -15.45 9.48 12.55
C PHE A 130 -13.94 9.73 12.51
N ILE A 131 -13.11 8.81 13.04
CA ILE A 131 -11.65 8.91 12.98
C ILE A 131 -11.15 8.94 11.52
N PHE A 132 -11.68 8.09 10.65
CA PHE A 132 -11.29 8.06 9.25
C PHE A 132 -11.70 9.33 8.49
N LEU A 133 -12.88 9.90 8.78
CA LEU A 133 -13.30 11.18 8.20
C LEU A 133 -12.35 12.31 8.60
N GLN A 134 -11.98 12.39 9.89
CA GLN A 134 -10.97 13.35 10.34
C GLN A 134 -9.61 13.13 9.67
N GLY A 135 -9.19 11.86 9.53
CA GLY A 135 -7.96 11.51 8.85
C GLY A 135 -7.95 11.94 7.38
N LEU A 136 -9.08 11.84 6.68
CA LEU A 136 -9.22 12.29 5.29
C LEU A 136 -9.01 13.78 5.11
N GLU A 137 -9.44 14.62 6.07
CA GLU A 137 -9.30 16.07 5.99
C GLU A 137 -7.83 16.52 5.90
N THR A 138 -6.91 15.74 6.48
CA THR A 138 -5.47 16.04 6.48
C THR A 138 -4.64 15.10 5.62
N LEU A 139 -5.29 14.20 4.87
CA LEU A 139 -4.59 13.15 4.12
C LEU A 139 -3.54 13.71 3.16
N SER A 140 -3.89 14.70 2.35
CA SER A 140 -2.98 15.28 1.36
C SER A 140 -1.77 15.93 2.04
N LEU A 141 -1.97 16.69 3.10
CA LEU A 141 -0.91 17.34 3.87
C LEU A 141 0.06 16.33 4.48
N ARG A 142 -0.49 15.23 5.02
CA ARG A 142 0.33 14.17 5.61
C ARG A 142 1.10 13.40 4.55
N VAL A 143 0.45 12.99 3.47
CA VAL A 143 1.10 12.23 2.40
C VAL A 143 2.19 13.05 1.73
N GLU A 144 1.97 14.35 1.48
CA GLU A 144 3.01 15.25 0.99
C GLU A 144 4.23 15.29 1.90
N ARG A 145 4.02 15.39 3.23
CA ARG A 145 5.10 15.38 4.21
C ARG A 145 5.80 14.01 4.27
N HIS A 146 5.06 12.91 4.26
CA HIS A 146 5.61 11.55 4.19
C HIS A 146 6.53 11.38 2.99
N VAL A 147 6.07 11.78 1.80
CA VAL A 147 6.85 11.69 0.55
C VAL A 147 8.10 12.58 0.62
N SER A 148 7.95 13.83 1.05
CA SER A 148 9.08 14.76 1.16
C SER A 148 10.16 14.22 2.11
N ASN A 149 9.75 13.66 3.25
CA ASN A 149 10.69 13.03 4.18
C ASN A 149 11.34 11.78 3.58
N ALA A 150 10.54 10.91 2.95
CA ALA A 150 11.04 9.68 2.34
C ALA A 150 12.11 9.98 1.28
N LEU A 151 11.89 10.93 0.39
CA LEU A 151 12.86 11.30 -0.65
C LEU A 151 14.19 11.77 -0.07
N LYS A 152 14.18 12.57 1.01
CA LYS A 152 15.41 12.99 1.71
C LYS A 152 16.15 11.80 2.32
N ILE A 153 15.42 10.86 2.90
CA ILE A 153 16.01 9.67 3.52
C ILE A 153 16.52 8.70 2.45
N VAL A 154 15.80 8.54 1.34
CA VAL A 154 16.27 7.75 0.19
C VAL A 154 17.58 8.33 -0.35
N GLU A 155 17.67 9.64 -0.55
CA GLU A 155 18.90 10.31 -0.99
C GLU A 155 20.04 10.09 0.01
N TYR A 156 19.78 10.27 1.31
CA TYR A 156 20.76 10.04 2.37
C TYR A 156 21.27 8.60 2.36
N LEU A 157 20.37 7.61 2.38
CA LEU A 157 20.73 6.19 2.40
C LEU A 157 21.46 5.74 1.12
N ASN A 158 21.03 6.22 -0.03
CA ASN A 158 21.64 5.87 -1.32
C ASN A 158 23.11 6.35 -1.44
N ASN A 159 23.49 7.36 -0.66
CA ASN A 159 24.85 7.88 -0.60
C ASN A 159 25.63 7.38 0.63
N HIS A 160 25.02 6.58 1.51
CA HIS A 160 25.65 6.17 2.76
C HIS A 160 26.63 5.00 2.56
N PRO A 161 27.87 5.06 3.10
CA PRO A 161 28.91 4.05 2.85
C PRO A 161 28.58 2.65 3.37
N GLN A 162 27.71 2.52 4.40
CA GLN A 162 27.28 1.24 4.98
C GLN A 162 25.99 0.70 4.34
N VAL A 163 25.43 1.35 3.32
CA VAL A 163 24.28 0.87 2.55
C VAL A 163 24.76 0.20 1.27
N GLU A 164 24.19 -0.96 0.98
CA GLU A 164 24.46 -1.75 -0.23
C GLU A 164 23.52 -1.37 -1.37
N ALA A 165 22.22 -1.25 -1.07
CA ALA A 165 21.18 -0.88 -2.03
C ALA A 165 20.01 -0.18 -1.33
N VAL A 166 19.28 0.63 -2.09
CA VAL A 166 18.01 1.25 -1.68
C VAL A 166 16.98 0.99 -2.76
N HIS A 167 15.81 0.48 -2.37
CA HIS A 167 14.72 0.13 -3.28
C HIS A 167 13.55 1.11 -3.12
N HIS A 168 13.60 2.18 -3.89
CA HIS A 168 12.51 3.15 -3.96
C HIS A 168 12.33 3.61 -5.41
N PRO A 169 11.10 3.67 -5.95
CA PRO A 169 10.85 3.89 -7.38
C PRO A 169 11.32 5.26 -7.90
N SER A 170 11.65 6.20 -7.02
CA SER A 170 12.25 7.49 -7.43
C SER A 170 13.69 7.35 -7.94
N LEU A 171 14.39 6.25 -7.60
CA LEU A 171 15.78 6.03 -8.03
C LEU A 171 15.81 5.56 -9.48
N PRO A 172 16.65 6.16 -10.34
CA PRO A 172 16.78 5.74 -11.75
C PRO A 172 17.25 4.30 -11.96
N SER A 173 17.87 3.71 -10.94
CA SER A 173 18.33 2.31 -10.95
C SER A 173 17.19 1.30 -10.80
N GLU A 174 16.04 1.72 -10.28
CA GLU A 174 14.92 0.83 -10.02
C GLU A 174 14.17 0.46 -11.31
N PRO A 175 13.81 -0.82 -11.49
CA PRO A 175 13.14 -1.30 -12.70
C PRO A 175 11.81 -0.58 -12.98
N SER A 176 11.10 -0.16 -11.95
CA SER A 176 9.81 0.51 -12.05
C SER A 176 9.90 2.05 -12.16
N HIS A 177 11.11 2.63 -12.31
CA HIS A 177 11.30 4.08 -12.35
C HIS A 177 10.49 4.80 -13.45
N GLU A 178 10.40 4.22 -14.65
CA GLU A 178 9.60 4.81 -15.73
C GLU A 178 8.09 4.77 -15.43
N LEU A 179 7.61 3.73 -14.75
CA LEU A 179 6.23 3.66 -14.28
C LEU A 179 5.97 4.65 -13.15
N TYR A 180 6.95 4.86 -12.27
CA TYR A 180 6.88 5.90 -11.24
C TYR A 180 6.68 7.29 -11.89
N LYS A 181 7.47 7.65 -12.89
CA LYS A 181 7.30 8.93 -13.61
C LYS A 181 5.94 9.05 -14.29
N LYS A 182 5.40 7.94 -14.79
CA LYS A 182 4.11 7.90 -15.46
C LYS A 182 2.92 8.08 -14.49
N TYR A 183 2.92 7.35 -13.39
CA TYR A 183 1.74 7.22 -12.52
C TYR A 183 1.78 8.09 -11.26
N LEU A 184 2.96 8.46 -10.79
CA LEU A 184 3.18 9.03 -9.46
C LEU A 184 3.89 10.40 -9.51
N PRO A 185 3.37 11.39 -10.24
CA PRO A 185 4.04 12.69 -10.38
C PRO A 185 4.19 13.44 -9.04
N ASN A 186 3.38 13.09 -8.04
CA ASN A 186 3.42 13.68 -6.69
C ASN A 186 4.28 12.87 -5.70
N GLY A 187 4.98 11.83 -6.17
CA GLY A 187 5.91 11.02 -5.37
C GLY A 187 5.54 9.55 -5.26
N GLY A 188 6.53 8.71 -4.93
CA GLY A 188 6.47 7.24 -4.90
C GLY A 188 6.11 6.61 -3.55
N GLY A 189 5.46 7.35 -2.66
CA GLY A 189 5.13 6.85 -1.33
C GLY A 189 6.24 7.10 -0.30
N SER A 190 6.13 6.44 0.85
CA SER A 190 7.06 6.62 1.98
C SER A 190 7.43 5.30 2.66
N ILE A 191 7.13 4.20 2.01
CA ILE A 191 7.45 2.85 2.48
C ILE A 191 8.43 2.28 1.46
N PHE A 192 9.58 1.80 1.90
CA PHE A 192 10.62 1.27 1.03
C PHE A 192 11.61 0.42 1.81
N THR A 193 12.49 -0.27 1.10
CA THR A 193 13.53 -1.09 1.71
C THR A 193 14.92 -0.58 1.36
N PHE A 194 15.87 -0.92 2.21
CA PHE A 194 17.28 -0.81 1.91
C PHE A 194 18.03 -2.01 2.47
N GLU A 195 19.21 -2.27 1.94
CA GLU A 195 20.11 -3.33 2.35
C GLU A 195 21.31 -2.71 3.05
N ILE A 196 21.51 -3.05 4.34
CA ILE A 196 22.72 -2.65 5.08
C ILE A 196 23.87 -3.59 4.72
N LYS A 197 25.09 -3.07 4.60
CA LYS A 197 26.27 -3.92 4.44
C LYS A 197 26.49 -4.78 5.67
N GLY A 198 26.48 -6.09 5.49
CA GLY A 198 26.62 -7.07 6.56
C GLY A 198 25.62 -8.22 6.43
N ASP A 199 25.32 -8.83 7.54
CA ASP A 199 24.43 -9.98 7.63
C ASP A 199 23.10 -9.63 8.34
N GLU A 200 22.27 -10.64 8.57
CA GLU A 200 21.01 -10.52 9.31
C GLU A 200 21.21 -9.90 10.70
N LYS A 201 22.28 -10.31 11.39
CA LYS A 201 22.56 -9.82 12.74
C LYS A 201 22.94 -8.34 12.73
N THR A 202 23.66 -7.90 11.70
CA THR A 202 23.96 -6.47 11.49
C THR A 202 22.69 -5.67 11.30
N ALA A 203 21.75 -6.16 10.48
CA ALA A 203 20.45 -5.51 10.27
C ALA A 203 19.63 -5.43 11.57
N GLN A 204 19.56 -6.50 12.33
CA GLN A 204 18.85 -6.52 13.62
C GLN A 204 19.49 -5.55 14.63
N ASN A 205 20.82 -5.57 14.78
CA ASN A 205 21.54 -4.65 15.64
C ASN A 205 21.34 -3.19 15.25
N PHE A 206 21.32 -2.89 13.94
CA PHE A 206 21.01 -1.55 13.46
C PHE A 206 19.60 -1.10 13.91
N ILE A 207 18.60 -1.96 13.75
CA ILE A 207 17.22 -1.68 14.16
C ILE A 207 17.13 -1.43 15.67
N ASP A 208 17.81 -2.22 16.48
CA ASP A 208 17.79 -2.11 17.94
C ASP A 208 18.41 -0.77 18.45
N HIS A 209 19.24 -0.12 17.65
CA HIS A 209 19.85 1.18 17.97
C HIS A 209 19.08 2.39 17.42
N LEU A 210 17.97 2.18 16.68
CA LEU A 210 17.13 3.27 16.21
C LEU A 210 16.29 3.88 17.34
N SER A 211 16.46 5.17 17.60
CA SER A 211 15.78 5.86 18.72
C SER A 211 14.40 6.40 18.40
N ILE A 212 14.16 6.90 17.17
CA ILE A 212 12.88 7.53 16.77
C ILE A 212 11.97 6.54 16.07
N PHE A 213 12.53 5.61 15.32
CA PHE A 213 11.77 4.60 14.60
C PHE A 213 11.22 3.54 15.57
N SER A 214 9.93 3.27 15.49
CA SER A 214 9.33 2.20 16.27
C SER A 214 9.43 0.87 15.53
N LEU A 215 9.94 -0.17 16.18
CA LEU A 215 9.93 -1.55 15.69
C LEU A 215 8.49 -2.07 15.79
N LEU A 216 7.76 -2.01 14.69
CA LEU A 216 6.35 -2.37 14.63
C LEU A 216 5.97 -2.85 13.21
N ALA A 217 5.36 -4.02 13.12
CA ALA A 217 4.86 -4.59 11.88
C ALA A 217 3.60 -3.86 11.38
N ASN A 218 3.70 -2.56 11.17
CA ASN A 218 2.70 -1.70 10.55
C ASN A 218 3.39 -0.79 9.51
N VAL A 219 2.61 0.02 8.81
CA VAL A 219 3.09 1.00 7.81
C VAL A 219 2.15 2.19 7.76
N ALA A 220 2.62 3.29 7.16
CA ALA A 220 1.78 4.46 6.88
C ALA A 220 1.22 5.15 8.13
N ASP A 221 1.90 5.01 9.25
CA ASP A 221 1.66 5.78 10.47
C ASP A 221 2.35 7.15 10.36
N VAL A 222 1.82 8.15 11.04
CA VAL A 222 2.50 9.46 11.18
C VAL A 222 3.85 9.36 11.87
N LYS A 223 4.08 8.26 12.62
CA LYS A 223 5.38 7.91 13.20
C LYS A 223 6.18 7.06 12.22
N SER A 224 7.48 7.27 12.20
CA SER A 224 8.40 6.42 11.45
C SER A 224 8.50 5.04 12.08
N LEU A 225 8.35 4.01 11.24
CA LEU A 225 8.39 2.61 11.65
C LEU A 225 9.50 1.87 10.91
N VAL A 226 10.00 0.82 11.54
CA VAL A 226 11.02 -0.06 10.98
C VAL A 226 10.67 -1.51 11.25
N ILE A 227 10.99 -2.40 10.32
CA ILE A 227 11.01 -3.85 10.56
C ILE A 227 12.19 -4.49 9.82
N HIS A 228 12.54 -5.70 10.28
CA HIS A 228 13.32 -6.67 9.53
C HIS A 228 12.35 -7.66 8.87
N PRO A 229 12.07 -7.55 7.55
CA PRO A 229 11.01 -8.34 6.91
C PRO A 229 11.17 -9.85 7.09
N ALA A 230 12.39 -10.37 6.89
CA ALA A 230 12.66 -11.81 6.94
C ALA A 230 12.30 -12.46 8.28
N THR A 231 12.50 -11.76 9.41
CA THR A 231 12.22 -12.31 10.75
C THR A 231 10.89 -11.85 11.35
N THR A 232 10.12 -11.03 10.63
CA THR A 232 8.83 -10.50 11.11
C THR A 232 7.69 -10.85 10.17
N THR A 233 7.38 -10.00 9.20
CA THR A 233 6.21 -10.14 8.31
C THR A 233 6.33 -11.30 7.33
N HIS A 234 7.55 -11.78 7.03
CA HIS A 234 7.84 -12.86 6.09
C HIS A 234 8.52 -14.06 6.77
N SER A 235 8.44 -14.16 8.10
CA SER A 235 9.10 -15.22 8.89
C SER A 235 8.61 -16.65 8.57
N GLN A 236 7.53 -16.79 7.80
CA GLN A 236 7.01 -18.08 7.36
C GLN A 236 7.57 -18.50 5.98
N CYS A 237 8.25 -17.59 5.27
CA CYS A 237 8.82 -17.85 3.96
C CYS A 237 10.16 -18.61 4.10
N THR A 238 10.44 -19.46 3.11
CA THR A 238 11.76 -20.06 2.94
C THR A 238 12.77 -19.03 2.40
N GLU A 239 14.06 -19.32 2.47
CA GLU A 239 15.09 -18.43 1.90
C GLU A 239 14.88 -18.19 0.40
N GLU A 240 14.47 -19.21 -0.35
CA GLU A 240 14.18 -19.10 -1.78
C GLU A 240 12.99 -18.17 -2.05
N GLU A 241 11.89 -18.32 -1.28
CA GLU A 241 10.72 -17.45 -1.38
C GLU A 241 11.02 -15.99 -0.98
N LEU A 242 11.90 -15.78 0.01
CA LEU A 242 12.36 -14.44 0.39
C LEU A 242 13.15 -13.78 -0.75
N LEU A 243 14.09 -14.51 -1.34
CA LEU A 243 14.90 -14.02 -2.46
C LEU A 243 14.06 -13.72 -3.70
N ASP A 244 13.07 -14.56 -4.02
CA ASP A 244 12.11 -14.32 -5.12
C ASP A 244 11.28 -13.04 -4.90
N GLN A 245 11.07 -12.64 -3.65
CA GLN A 245 10.41 -11.40 -3.26
C GLN A 245 11.37 -10.22 -3.11
N GLY A 246 12.66 -10.40 -3.41
CA GLY A 246 13.70 -9.39 -3.27
C GLY A 246 14.06 -9.07 -1.82
N ILE A 247 13.81 -10.00 -0.90
CA ILE A 247 14.13 -9.84 0.53
C ILE A 247 15.39 -10.64 0.84
N LYS A 248 16.47 -9.94 1.14
CA LYS A 248 17.74 -10.54 1.60
C LYS A 248 17.81 -10.56 3.13
N PRO A 249 18.73 -11.34 3.73
CA PRO A 249 18.92 -11.36 5.18
C PRO A 249 19.26 -10.01 5.81
N ASN A 250 19.86 -9.09 5.04
CA ASN A 250 20.23 -7.75 5.47
C ASN A 250 19.23 -6.65 5.03
N THR A 251 18.05 -7.04 4.55
CA THR A 251 17.00 -6.11 4.13
C THR A 251 16.26 -5.50 5.32
N ILE A 252 16.15 -4.19 5.35
CA ILE A 252 15.41 -3.41 6.34
C ILE A 252 14.30 -2.65 5.62
N ARG A 253 13.05 -2.70 6.12
CA ARG A 253 11.95 -1.91 5.61
C ARG A 253 11.68 -0.72 6.52
N LEU A 254 11.61 0.47 5.93
CA LEU A 254 11.21 1.70 6.59
C LEU A 254 9.80 2.11 6.13
N SER A 255 9.03 2.66 7.05
CA SER A 255 7.81 3.43 6.78
C SER A 255 8.02 4.82 7.37
N ILE A 256 8.32 5.77 6.52
CA ILE A 256 8.73 7.12 6.95
C ILE A 256 7.51 7.92 7.35
N GLY A 257 7.56 8.49 8.55
CA GLY A 257 6.52 9.32 9.14
C GLY A 257 6.66 10.82 8.78
N ILE A 258 5.99 11.64 9.58
CA ILE A 258 5.93 13.10 9.37
C ILE A 258 6.82 13.90 10.31
N GLU A 259 7.70 13.25 11.07
CA GLU A 259 8.68 13.87 11.95
C GLU A 259 9.59 14.81 11.14
N LYS A 260 10.45 15.53 11.80
CA LYS A 260 11.46 16.34 11.14
C LYS A 260 12.51 15.44 10.48
N ALA A 261 12.73 15.60 9.18
CA ALA A 261 13.61 14.71 8.41
C ALA A 261 15.05 14.67 8.95
N GLU A 262 15.55 15.81 9.42
CA GLU A 262 16.89 15.92 9.99
C GLU A 262 17.05 15.10 11.28
N ASP A 263 15.99 14.98 12.08
CA ASP A 263 16.01 14.17 13.29
C ASP A 263 15.98 12.66 12.95
N LEU A 264 15.23 12.30 11.89
CA LEU A 264 15.22 10.92 11.37
C LEU A 264 16.59 10.52 10.82
N ILE A 265 17.25 11.40 10.07
CA ILE A 265 18.60 11.18 9.54
C ILE A 265 19.61 11.03 10.70
N ALA A 266 19.54 11.89 11.71
CA ALA A 266 20.42 11.79 12.87
C ALA A 266 20.23 10.47 13.65
N ALA A 267 19.00 9.96 13.73
CA ALA A 267 18.73 8.65 14.33
C ALA A 267 19.31 7.50 13.50
N LEU A 268 19.23 7.58 12.16
CA LEU A 268 19.87 6.62 11.27
C LEU A 268 21.39 6.66 11.37
N ASP A 269 22.01 7.86 11.41
CA ASP A 269 23.44 8.04 11.60
C ASP A 269 23.93 7.37 12.91
N ALA A 270 23.22 7.61 14.01
CA ALA A 270 23.57 7.02 15.30
C ALA A 270 23.49 5.49 15.28
N ALA A 271 22.49 4.92 14.59
CA ALA A 271 22.37 3.48 14.45
C ALA A 271 23.47 2.88 13.55
N PHE A 272 23.87 3.56 12.46
CA PHE A 272 25.00 3.15 11.64
C PHE A 272 26.32 3.18 12.40
N GLU A 273 26.54 4.20 13.25
CA GLU A 273 27.75 4.27 14.08
C GLU A 273 27.83 3.09 15.08
N ALA A 274 26.70 2.63 15.59
CA ALA A 274 26.63 1.53 16.55
C ALA A 274 26.94 0.15 15.95
N VAL A 275 26.90 0.01 14.63
CA VAL A 275 27.12 -1.27 13.92
C VAL A 275 28.35 -1.26 12.99
N LYS A 276 29.23 -0.29 13.17
CA LYS A 276 30.52 -0.21 12.45
C LYS A 276 31.46 -1.34 12.78
#